data_6567b766609cb6c567da123387cba672
#
_entry.id   6567b766609cb6c567da123387cba672
#
_cell.length_a   1.000
_cell.length_b   1.000
_cell.length_c   1.000
_cell.angle_alpha   90.00
_cell.angle_beta   90.00
_cell.angle_gamma   90.00
#
_symmetry.space_group_name_H-M   'P 1'
#
loop_
_entity.id
_entity.type
_entity.pdbx_description
1 polymer ?
#
loop_
_entity_poly.entity_id
_entity_poly.type
_entity_poly.pdbx_seq_one_letter_code
_entity_poly.pdbx_strand_id
1 'polypeptide(L)'
;MYKRQVHDQGRIPLFHFDLYRLEHAYELEDTGIFDVLGYEGACLLEWGEQFQDELTDEYLSVTLKRDKDNSDVRTITLEAHGERATELSDLIDRAVQDELA
;
A
#
# COMPACT_ATOMS: atom_id res chain seq x y z
N MET A 1 7.51 -17.28 0.00
CA MET A 1 8.22 -16.44 0.96
C MET A 1 7.72 -15.02 0.98
N TYR A 2 7.67 -14.43 2.13
CA TYR A 2 7.22 -13.06 2.31
C TYR A 2 8.16 -12.34 3.27
N LYS A 3 8.08 -11.01 3.28
CA LYS A 3 8.77 -10.19 4.28
C LYS A 3 7.76 -9.36 5.02
N ARG A 4 7.94 -9.27 6.34
CA ARG A 4 7.11 -8.44 7.20
C ARG A 4 8.01 -7.55 8.05
N GLN A 5 7.68 -6.27 8.11
CA GLN A 5 8.36 -5.30 8.96
C GLN A 5 7.33 -4.52 9.75
N VAL A 6 7.66 -4.19 10.99
CA VAL A 6 6.81 -3.35 11.84
C VAL A 6 7.60 -2.10 12.20
N HIS A 7 7.03 -0.95 11.86
CA HIS A 7 7.63 0.36 12.16
C HIS A 7 6.72 1.07 13.16
N ASP A 8 7.11 1.08 14.43
CA ASP A 8 6.28 1.58 15.51
C ASP A 8 6.77 2.89 16.13
N GLN A 9 7.76 3.53 15.52
CA GLN A 9 8.33 4.77 16.04
C GLN A 9 7.58 6.03 15.63
N GLY A 10 6.63 5.92 14.69
CA GLY A 10 5.82 7.02 14.25
C GLY A 10 4.59 7.22 15.12
N ARG A 11 3.68 8.11 14.67
CA ARG A 11 2.44 8.41 15.38
C ARG A 11 1.52 7.19 15.46
N ILE A 12 1.52 6.37 14.41
CA ILE A 12 0.76 5.12 14.36
C ILE A 12 1.69 4.01 13.88
N PRO A 13 1.40 2.74 14.24
CA PRO A 13 2.19 1.63 13.71
C PRO A 13 2.04 1.50 12.21
N LEU A 14 3.13 1.20 11.52
CA LEU A 14 3.12 0.89 10.09
C LEU A 14 3.58 -0.55 9.92
N PHE A 15 2.71 -1.37 9.34
CA PHE A 15 3.01 -2.77 9.03
C PHE A 15 3.30 -2.87 7.54
N HIS A 16 4.49 -3.33 7.21
CA HIS A 16 4.93 -3.42 5.82
C HIS A 16 5.07 -4.89 5.43
N PHE A 17 4.36 -5.29 4.39
CA PHE A 17 4.38 -6.66 3.88
C PHE A 17 4.82 -6.63 2.42
N ASP A 18 5.80 -7.48 2.09
CA ASP A 18 6.22 -7.70 0.71
C ASP A 18 5.75 -9.10 0.31
N LEU A 19 4.77 -9.16 -0.58
CA LEU A 19 4.10 -10.39 -0.97
C LEU A 19 4.60 -10.95 -2.31
N TYR A 20 5.74 -10.46 -2.76
CA TYR A 20 6.26 -10.76 -4.10
C TYR A 20 6.34 -12.27 -4.42
N ARG A 21 6.69 -13.09 -3.45
CA ARG A 21 6.89 -14.54 -3.68
C ARG A 21 5.70 -15.40 -3.35
N LEU A 22 4.60 -14.83 -2.89
CA LEU A 22 3.41 -15.61 -2.63
C LEU A 22 2.72 -15.96 -3.95
N GLU A 23 2.35 -17.21 -4.10
CA GLU A 23 1.69 -17.69 -5.31
C GLU A 23 0.21 -17.97 -5.08
N HIS A 24 -0.19 -18.27 -3.84
CA HIS A 24 -1.55 -18.67 -3.50
C HIS A 24 -2.12 -17.82 -2.35
N ALA A 25 -3.43 -17.54 -2.47
CA ALA A 25 -4.11 -16.74 -1.46
C ALA A 25 -4.07 -17.36 -0.06
N TYR A 26 -4.07 -18.68 0.05
CA TYR A 26 -4.04 -19.33 1.36
C TYR A 26 -2.75 -19.04 2.13
N GLU A 27 -1.68 -18.66 1.42
CA GLU A 27 -0.42 -18.32 2.07
C GLU A 27 -0.49 -17.01 2.85
N LEU A 28 -1.51 -16.18 2.57
CA LEU A 28 -1.68 -14.90 3.26
C LEU A 28 -1.88 -15.08 4.77
N GLU A 29 -2.55 -16.14 5.20
CA GLU A 29 -2.76 -16.39 6.62
C GLU A 29 -1.45 -16.54 7.38
N ASP A 30 -0.46 -17.11 6.75
CA ASP A 30 0.85 -17.34 7.38
C ASP A 30 1.63 -16.05 7.59
N THR A 31 1.28 -14.99 6.88
CA THR A 31 1.98 -13.71 6.99
C THR A 31 1.58 -12.91 8.23
N GLY A 32 0.44 -13.22 8.83
CA GLY A 32 -0.13 -12.44 9.92
C GLY A 32 -0.88 -11.19 9.47
N ILE A 33 -1.09 -11.03 8.16
CA ILE A 33 -1.72 -9.82 7.63
C ILE A 33 -3.15 -9.63 8.14
N PHE A 34 -3.89 -10.72 8.31
CA PHE A 34 -5.28 -10.65 8.77
C PHE A 34 -5.39 -10.25 10.25
N ASP A 35 -4.29 -10.33 10.99
CA ASP A 35 -4.28 -9.90 12.39
C ASP A 35 -4.16 -8.38 12.52
N VAL A 36 -3.70 -7.70 11.47
CA VAL A 36 -3.45 -6.25 11.52
C VAL A 36 -4.31 -5.45 10.56
N LEU A 37 -4.85 -6.07 9.50
CA LEU A 37 -5.75 -5.39 8.57
C LEU A 37 -7.02 -4.93 9.28
N GLY A 38 -7.37 -3.65 9.08
CA GLY A 38 -8.58 -3.09 9.67
C GLY A 38 -8.46 -2.70 11.13
N TYR A 39 -7.30 -2.92 11.75
CA TYR A 39 -7.04 -2.53 13.11
C TYR A 39 -6.26 -1.21 13.16
N GLU A 40 -5.77 -0.86 14.34
CA GLU A 40 -5.03 0.37 14.53
C GLU A 40 -3.71 0.34 13.77
N GLY A 41 -3.43 1.42 13.02
CA GLY A 41 -2.21 1.53 12.25
C GLY A 41 -2.46 1.56 10.76
N ALA A 42 -1.38 1.45 10.00
CA ALA A 42 -1.43 1.43 8.54
C ALA A 42 -0.72 0.19 8.01
N CYS A 43 -1.25 -0.36 6.93
CA CYS A 43 -0.64 -1.51 6.25
C CYS A 43 -0.18 -1.07 4.87
N LEU A 44 1.09 -1.30 4.56
CA LEU A 44 1.66 -1.08 3.24
C LEU A 44 2.01 -2.43 2.65
N LEU A 45 1.40 -2.75 1.51
CA LEU A 45 1.58 -4.03 0.86
C LEU A 45 2.22 -3.83 -0.51
N GLU A 46 3.36 -4.49 -0.74
CA GLU A 46 3.97 -4.55 -2.05
C GLU A 46 3.57 -5.86 -2.72
N TRP A 47 3.25 -5.77 -4.02
CA TRP A 47 2.85 -6.93 -4.82
C TRP A 47 1.54 -7.55 -4.33
N GLY A 48 0.63 -6.71 -3.82
CA GLY A 48 -0.64 -7.17 -3.28
C GLY A 48 -1.78 -7.29 -4.29
N GLU A 49 -1.62 -6.75 -5.50
CA GLU A 49 -2.72 -6.66 -6.46
C GLU A 49 -3.30 -8.02 -6.85
N GLN A 50 -2.50 -9.07 -6.87
CA GLN A 50 -2.98 -10.40 -7.20
C GLN A 50 -3.86 -11.01 -6.11
N PHE A 51 -3.82 -10.45 -4.89
CA PHE A 51 -4.59 -10.94 -3.75
C PHE A 51 -5.65 -9.94 -3.29
N GLN A 52 -5.94 -8.96 -4.13
CA GLN A 52 -6.82 -7.85 -3.78
C GLN A 52 -8.19 -8.30 -3.30
N ASP A 53 -8.76 -9.30 -3.96
CA ASP A 53 -10.11 -9.80 -3.63
C ASP A 53 -10.17 -10.48 -2.26
N GLU A 54 -9.03 -10.98 -1.77
CA GLU A 54 -8.95 -11.67 -0.49
C GLU A 54 -8.60 -10.75 0.66
N LEU A 55 -8.14 -9.53 0.39
CA LEU A 55 -7.63 -8.64 1.43
C LEU A 55 -8.68 -7.70 1.99
N THR A 56 -9.13 -6.74 1.20
CA THR A 56 -10.09 -5.74 1.68
C THR A 56 -10.70 -5.00 0.50
N ASP A 57 -11.93 -4.51 0.72
CA ASP A 57 -12.63 -3.68 -0.26
C ASP A 57 -12.18 -2.22 -0.21
N GLU A 58 -11.56 -1.79 0.87
CA GLU A 58 -11.12 -0.42 1.04
C GLU A 58 -9.59 -0.34 1.09
N TYR A 59 -9.02 0.33 0.11
CA TYR A 59 -7.57 0.49 0.03
C TYR A 59 -7.21 1.60 -0.95
N LEU A 60 -5.98 2.08 -0.81
CA LEU A 60 -5.39 3.00 -1.77
C LEU A 60 -4.35 2.24 -2.57
N SER A 61 -4.55 2.19 -3.88
CA SER A 61 -3.58 1.60 -4.78
C SER A 61 -2.60 2.68 -5.25
N VAL A 62 -1.31 2.42 -5.10
CA VAL A 62 -0.25 3.32 -5.53
C VAL A 62 0.58 2.61 -6.57
N THR A 63 0.56 3.10 -7.79
CA THR A 63 1.31 2.52 -8.89
C THR A 63 2.47 3.42 -9.26
N LEU A 64 3.67 2.85 -9.28
CA LEU A 64 4.90 3.55 -9.66
C LEU A 64 5.32 3.04 -11.02
N LYS A 65 5.42 3.95 -11.98
CA LYS A 65 5.76 3.58 -13.35
C LYS A 65 6.96 4.38 -13.84
N ARG A 66 7.93 3.67 -14.41
CA ARG A 66 9.10 4.32 -15.02
C ARG A 66 8.72 4.88 -16.38
N ASP A 67 9.20 6.10 -16.67
CA ASP A 67 8.99 6.71 -17.99
C ASP A 67 9.86 5.98 -19.01
N LYS A 68 9.29 5.73 -20.20
CA LYS A 68 9.99 5.05 -21.29
C LYS A 68 11.13 5.88 -21.87
N ASP A 69 10.91 7.19 -21.93
CA ASP A 69 11.84 8.10 -22.60
C ASP A 69 12.85 8.73 -21.67
N ASN A 70 12.58 8.77 -20.38
CA ASN A 70 13.47 9.37 -19.40
C ASN A 70 13.48 8.53 -18.11
N SER A 71 14.58 7.82 -17.90
CA SER A 71 14.71 6.88 -16.76
C SER A 71 14.71 7.57 -15.40
N ASP A 72 14.91 8.88 -15.35
CA ASP A 72 14.87 9.65 -14.12
C ASP A 72 13.47 10.08 -13.71
N VAL A 73 12.50 9.89 -14.60
CA VAL A 73 11.12 10.29 -14.35
C VAL A 73 10.29 9.07 -13.94
N ARG A 74 9.45 9.26 -12.94
CA ARG A 74 8.48 8.26 -12.49
C ARG A 74 7.09 8.87 -12.47
N THR A 75 6.12 8.08 -12.89
CA THR A 75 4.72 8.46 -12.79
C THR A 75 4.12 7.70 -11.60
N ILE A 76 3.48 8.44 -10.70
CA ILE A 76 2.81 7.88 -9.55
C ILE A 76 1.31 8.05 -9.75
N THR A 77 0.59 6.94 -9.76
CA THR A 77 -0.86 6.95 -9.92
C THR A 77 -1.52 6.47 -8.64
N LEU A 78 -2.46 7.25 -8.14
CA LEU A 78 -3.24 6.91 -6.96
C LEU A 78 -4.65 6.52 -7.40
N GLU A 79 -5.11 5.37 -6.93
CA GLU A 79 -6.47 4.92 -7.18
C GLU A 79 -7.11 4.52 -5.86
N ALA A 80 -8.13 5.28 -5.45
CA ALA A 80 -8.77 5.10 -4.16
C ALA A 80 -9.99 4.18 -4.29
N HIS A 81 -10.09 3.22 -3.38
CA HIS A 81 -11.25 2.33 -3.26
C HIS A 81 -11.81 2.48 -1.85
N GLY A 82 -12.96 3.15 -1.76
CA GLY A 82 -13.62 3.40 -0.48
C GLY A 82 -13.43 4.83 0.01
N GLU A 83 -14.24 5.20 0.99
CA GLU A 83 -14.30 6.57 1.48
C GLU A 83 -13.00 6.99 2.19
N ARG A 84 -12.48 6.13 3.05
CA ARG A 84 -11.25 6.42 3.78
C ARG A 84 -10.06 6.54 2.84
N ALA A 85 -9.98 5.68 1.83
CA ALA A 85 -8.91 5.74 0.85
C ALA A 85 -8.99 7.03 0.02
N THR A 86 -10.20 7.50 -0.28
CA THR A 86 -10.40 8.77 -0.99
C THR A 86 -9.89 9.94 -0.17
N GLU A 87 -10.18 9.98 1.12
CA GLU A 87 -9.66 11.01 2.01
C GLU A 87 -8.14 11.00 2.05
N LEU A 88 -7.56 9.82 2.15
CA LEU A 88 -6.10 9.66 2.18
C LEU A 88 -5.47 10.13 0.87
N SER A 89 -6.06 9.76 -0.26
CA SER A 89 -5.59 10.19 -1.58
C SER A 89 -5.59 11.72 -1.70
N ASP A 90 -6.65 12.37 -1.22
CA ASP A 90 -6.75 13.83 -1.25
C ASP A 90 -5.69 14.48 -0.38
N LEU A 91 -5.41 13.92 0.79
CA LEU A 91 -4.38 14.44 1.69
C LEU A 91 -2.99 14.31 1.07
N ILE A 92 -2.71 13.19 0.42
CA ILE A 92 -1.43 12.96 -0.25
C ILE A 92 -1.27 13.97 -1.39
N ASP A 93 -2.32 14.16 -2.19
CA ASP A 93 -2.29 15.11 -3.30
C ASP A 93 -1.97 16.52 -2.83
N ARG A 94 -2.61 16.99 -1.76
CA ARG A 94 -2.34 18.29 -1.18
C ARG A 94 -0.92 18.42 -0.67
N ALA A 95 -0.41 17.37 0.00
CA ALA A 95 0.95 17.38 0.52
C ALA A 95 1.97 17.50 -0.61
N VAL A 96 1.74 16.80 -1.73
CA VAL A 96 2.60 16.89 -2.91
C VAL A 96 2.53 18.27 -3.53
N GLN A 97 1.33 18.84 -3.65
CA GLN A 97 1.16 20.20 -4.20
C GLN A 97 1.89 21.23 -3.35
N ASP A 98 1.82 21.12 -2.04
CA ASP A 98 2.51 22.03 -1.12
C ASP A 98 4.02 21.98 -1.28
N GLU A 99 4.57 20.76 -1.51
CA GLU A 99 6.00 20.60 -1.74
C GLU A 99 6.47 21.20 -3.06
N LEU A 100 5.60 21.21 -4.07
CA LEU A 100 5.92 21.74 -5.38
C LEU A 100 5.71 23.27 -5.50
N ALA A 101 5.06 23.86 -4.53
CA ALA A 101 4.71 25.31 -4.55
C ALA A 101 5.91 26.23 -4.24
#